data_e3e02c5b72bb1dd627b14346a41b049c
#
_entry.id   e3e02c5b72bb1dd627b14346a41b049c
#
_cell.length_a   1.000
_cell.length_b   1.000
_cell.length_c   1.000
_cell.angle_alpha   90.00
_cell.angle_beta   90.00
_cell.angle_gamma   90.00
#
_symmetry.space_group_name_H-M   'P 1'
#
loop_
_entity.id
_entity.type
_entity.pdbx_description
1 polymer ?
#
loop_
_entity_poly.entity_id
_entity_poly.type
_entity_poly.pdbx_seq_one_letter_code
_entity_poly.pdbx_strand_id
1 'polypeptide(L)'
;MVQSRAGAIDMQENPFSLGRVIVTVLLAGIAAEVTWEIWTRLITPLWVGGPLEPAALVQDVFKLQSRFAAEIIHFLVGLIGYPIGYLVIARPLARALVPWMPWWLVALGYGTGLWVFALYIMAHLVAGHPAFLGFIPLTWASLVGHLGFAVALAAVVRSRDPAPV
;
A
#
# COMPACT_ATOMS: atom_id res chain seq x y z
N MET A 1 51.23 -19.23 29.87
CA MET A 1 50.39 -19.49 28.70
C MET A 1 49.10 -18.74 28.85
N VAL A 2 49.02 -17.57 28.22
CA VAL A 2 47.81 -16.74 28.17
C VAL A 2 47.16 -16.99 26.81
N GLN A 3 46.07 -17.73 26.78
CA GLN A 3 45.30 -17.91 25.58
C GLN A 3 44.49 -16.63 25.33
N SER A 4 44.88 -15.91 24.28
CA SER A 4 44.12 -14.83 23.68
C SER A 4 42.84 -15.41 23.08
N ARG A 5 41.68 -15.20 23.72
CA ARG A 5 40.39 -15.34 23.08
C ARG A 5 40.23 -14.15 22.16
N ALA A 6 40.60 -14.32 20.90
CA ALA A 6 40.15 -13.43 19.84
C ALA A 6 38.63 -13.50 19.81
N GLY A 7 37.97 -12.37 20.19
CA GLY A 7 36.54 -12.24 20.15
C GLY A 7 36.06 -12.39 18.71
N ALA A 8 35.28 -13.44 18.45
CA ALA A 8 34.41 -13.44 17.31
C ALA A 8 33.47 -12.24 17.50
N ILE A 9 33.65 -11.22 16.65
CA ILE A 9 32.68 -10.13 16.53
C ILE A 9 31.43 -10.80 15.95
N ASP A 10 30.49 -11.11 16.85
CA ASP A 10 29.14 -11.53 16.47
C ASP A 10 28.56 -10.36 15.68
N MET A 11 28.60 -10.47 14.36
CA MET A 11 27.92 -9.54 13.44
C MET A 11 26.43 -9.81 13.59
N GLN A 12 25.87 -9.40 14.72
CA GLN A 12 24.45 -9.34 14.97
C GLN A 12 23.87 -8.48 13.85
N GLU A 13 23.27 -9.13 12.86
CA GLU A 13 22.62 -8.43 11.76
C GLU A 13 21.66 -7.40 12.35
N ASN A 14 21.97 -6.14 12.14
CA ASN A 14 21.14 -5.04 12.59
C ASN A 14 19.71 -5.25 12.01
N PRO A 15 18.69 -5.48 12.84
CA PRO A 15 17.33 -5.74 12.36
C PRO A 15 16.78 -4.62 11.47
N PHE A 16 17.41 -3.46 11.47
CA PHE A 16 17.08 -2.28 10.64
C PHE A 16 18.08 -2.07 9.49
N SER A 17 18.68 -3.12 8.93
CA SER A 17 19.51 -2.93 7.75
C SER A 17 18.67 -2.32 6.62
N LEU A 18 19.16 -1.27 5.98
CA LEU A 18 18.50 -0.58 4.86
C LEU A 18 18.09 -1.59 3.76
N GLY A 19 18.94 -2.57 3.49
CA GLY A 19 18.65 -3.64 2.53
C GLY A 19 17.40 -4.44 2.90
N ARG A 20 17.21 -4.77 4.19
CA ARG A 20 16.01 -5.49 4.66
C ARG A 20 14.75 -4.64 4.48
N VAL A 21 14.80 -3.35 4.75
CA VAL A 21 13.67 -2.42 4.54
C VAL A 21 13.33 -2.35 3.06
N ILE A 22 14.30 -2.13 2.18
CA ILE A 22 14.10 -2.07 0.73
C ILE A 22 13.44 -3.35 0.21
N VAL A 23 13.97 -4.52 0.58
CA VAL A 23 13.38 -5.81 0.17
C VAL A 23 11.95 -5.97 0.70
N THR A 24 11.68 -5.51 1.93
CA THR A 24 10.32 -5.57 2.50
C THR A 24 9.35 -4.66 1.73
N VAL A 25 9.74 -3.43 1.42
CA VAL A 25 8.96 -2.50 0.62
C VAL A 25 8.62 -3.10 -0.75
N LEU A 26 9.63 -3.61 -1.46
CA LEU A 26 9.42 -4.18 -2.81
C LEU A 26 8.53 -5.43 -2.78
N LEU A 27 8.75 -6.36 -1.86
CA LEU A 27 7.91 -7.56 -1.76
C LEU A 27 6.47 -7.24 -1.35
N ALA A 28 6.29 -6.30 -0.41
CA ALA A 28 4.98 -5.86 0.03
C ALA A 28 4.24 -5.13 -1.11
N GLY A 29 4.94 -4.27 -1.84
CA GLY A 29 4.40 -3.58 -3.01
C GLY A 29 4.02 -4.53 -4.14
N ILE A 30 4.88 -5.50 -4.48
CA ILE A 30 4.57 -6.52 -5.50
C ILE A 30 3.32 -7.31 -5.11
N ALA A 31 3.22 -7.80 -3.87
CA ALA A 31 2.05 -8.56 -3.43
C ALA A 31 0.76 -7.71 -3.49
N ALA A 32 0.85 -6.45 -3.09
CA ALA A 32 -0.27 -5.50 -3.15
C ALA A 32 -0.68 -5.20 -4.60
N GLU A 33 0.28 -4.92 -5.48
CA GLU A 33 0.01 -4.66 -6.91
C GLU A 33 -0.58 -5.88 -7.62
N VAL A 34 -0.08 -7.08 -7.36
CA VAL A 34 -0.69 -8.31 -7.91
C VAL A 34 -2.15 -8.45 -7.45
N THR A 35 -2.42 -8.19 -6.17
CA THR A 35 -3.79 -8.22 -5.63
C THR A 35 -4.66 -7.16 -6.31
N TRP A 36 -4.15 -5.94 -6.50
CA TRP A 36 -4.82 -4.84 -7.17
C TRP A 36 -5.14 -5.18 -8.63
N GLU A 37 -4.17 -5.67 -9.40
CA GLU A 37 -4.34 -6.02 -10.81
C GLU A 37 -5.37 -7.16 -11.01
N ILE A 38 -5.32 -8.18 -10.15
CA ILE A 38 -6.34 -9.24 -10.15
C ILE A 38 -7.73 -8.64 -9.89
N TRP A 39 -7.85 -7.80 -8.86
CA TRP A 39 -9.10 -7.17 -8.51
C TRP A 39 -9.64 -6.30 -9.63
N THR A 40 -8.84 -5.37 -10.13
CA THR A 40 -9.29 -4.35 -11.08
C THR A 40 -9.59 -4.92 -12.47
N ARG A 41 -8.82 -5.91 -12.92
CA ARG A 41 -8.94 -6.46 -14.29
C ARG A 41 -9.81 -7.70 -14.40
N LEU A 42 -9.86 -8.52 -13.35
CA LEU A 42 -10.57 -9.81 -13.43
C LEU A 42 -11.87 -9.82 -12.62
N ILE A 43 -11.91 -9.17 -11.44
CA ILE A 43 -13.09 -9.26 -10.56
C ILE A 43 -14.02 -8.06 -10.75
N THR A 44 -13.48 -6.84 -10.81
CA THR A 44 -14.29 -5.63 -10.96
C THR A 44 -15.20 -5.65 -12.20
N PRO A 45 -14.76 -6.10 -13.40
CA PRO A 45 -15.65 -6.20 -14.57
C PRO A 45 -16.88 -7.07 -14.35
N LEU A 46 -16.76 -8.12 -13.55
CA LEU A 46 -17.86 -9.02 -13.21
C LEU A 46 -18.87 -8.37 -12.26
N TRP A 47 -18.43 -7.38 -11.50
CA TRP A 47 -19.25 -6.69 -10.51
C TRP A 47 -19.93 -5.43 -11.05
N VAL A 48 -19.15 -4.56 -11.71
CA VAL A 48 -19.61 -3.23 -12.13
C VAL A 48 -19.66 -3.03 -13.64
N GLY A 49 -19.41 -4.08 -14.41
CA GLY A 49 -19.50 -4.06 -15.89
C GLY A 49 -18.28 -3.49 -16.62
N GLY A 50 -17.21 -3.15 -15.88
CA GLY A 50 -15.96 -2.65 -16.47
C GLY A 50 -14.80 -2.65 -15.49
N PRO A 51 -13.54 -2.58 -15.98
CA PRO A 51 -12.37 -2.52 -15.11
C PRO A 51 -12.30 -1.19 -14.37
N LEU A 52 -11.61 -1.17 -13.21
CA LEU A 52 -11.14 0.06 -12.62
C LEU A 52 -9.97 0.61 -13.44
N GLU A 53 -10.02 1.89 -13.74
CA GLU A 53 -8.97 2.58 -14.52
C GLU A 53 -8.30 3.70 -13.70
N PRO A 54 -7.47 3.38 -12.70
CA PRO A 54 -6.85 4.38 -11.83
C PRO A 54 -5.93 5.34 -12.59
N ALA A 55 -5.34 4.90 -13.71
CA ALA A 55 -4.53 5.76 -14.56
C ALA A 55 -5.31 6.95 -15.13
N ALA A 56 -6.61 6.81 -15.38
CA ALA A 56 -7.46 7.93 -15.82
C ALA A 56 -7.52 9.03 -14.74
N LEU A 57 -7.68 8.65 -13.47
CA LEU A 57 -7.63 9.60 -12.37
C LEU A 57 -6.26 10.28 -12.25
N VAL A 58 -5.16 9.52 -12.40
CA VAL A 58 -3.80 10.10 -12.39
C VAL A 58 -3.62 11.10 -13.53
N GLN A 59 -4.15 10.80 -14.74
CA GLN A 59 -4.14 11.76 -15.85
C GLN A 59 -4.88 13.05 -15.48
N ASP A 60 -6.06 12.94 -14.89
CA ASP A 60 -6.86 14.10 -14.50
C ASP A 60 -6.19 14.95 -13.41
N VAL A 61 -5.60 14.30 -12.41
CA VAL A 61 -4.92 14.96 -11.30
C VAL A 61 -3.69 15.73 -11.77
N PHE A 62 -2.84 15.09 -12.59
CA PHE A 62 -1.56 15.67 -13.03
C PHE A 62 -1.63 16.32 -14.41
N LYS A 63 -2.81 16.37 -15.04
CA LYS A 63 -3.03 16.90 -16.40
C LYS A 63 -2.13 16.25 -17.45
N LEU A 64 -1.91 14.94 -17.32
CA LEU A 64 -1.03 14.18 -18.20
C LEU A 64 -1.72 13.83 -19.52
N GLN A 65 -1.01 14.03 -20.65
CA GLN A 65 -1.48 13.59 -21.97
C GLN A 65 -1.23 12.09 -22.21
N SER A 66 -0.21 11.53 -21.57
CA SER A 66 0.19 10.15 -21.74
C SER A 66 -0.46 9.24 -20.70
N ARG A 67 -1.31 8.32 -21.16
CA ARG A 67 -1.87 7.25 -20.31
C ARG A 67 -0.76 6.34 -19.75
N PHE A 68 0.25 6.04 -20.57
CA PHE A 68 1.38 5.21 -20.14
C PHE A 68 2.16 5.85 -18.98
N ALA A 69 2.38 7.17 -19.03
CA ALA A 69 3.01 7.88 -17.91
C ALA A 69 2.14 7.82 -16.64
N ALA A 70 0.82 7.95 -16.77
CA ALA A 70 -0.09 7.86 -15.64
C ALA A 70 -0.11 6.44 -15.04
N GLU A 71 -0.05 5.39 -15.86
CA GLU A 71 0.05 4.00 -15.40
C GLU A 71 1.35 3.76 -14.64
N ILE A 72 2.49 4.27 -15.14
CA ILE A 72 3.77 4.17 -14.42
C ILE A 72 3.72 4.89 -13.08
N ILE A 73 3.18 6.10 -13.02
CA ILE A 73 3.05 6.86 -11.77
C ILE A 73 2.19 6.09 -10.77
N HIS A 74 1.00 5.62 -11.19
CA HIS A 74 0.12 4.84 -10.34
C HIS A 74 0.83 3.58 -9.80
N PHE A 75 1.47 2.83 -10.69
CA PHE A 75 2.21 1.62 -10.32
C PHE A 75 3.35 1.90 -9.33
N LEU A 76 4.14 2.95 -9.55
CA LEU A 76 5.24 3.31 -8.64
C LEU A 76 4.73 3.77 -7.28
N VAL A 77 3.62 4.49 -7.23
CA VAL A 77 2.97 4.88 -5.96
C VAL A 77 2.49 3.64 -5.21
N GLY A 78 1.88 2.68 -5.89
CA GLY A 78 1.45 1.42 -5.28
C GLY A 78 2.62 0.53 -4.87
N LEU A 79 3.63 0.37 -5.74
CA LEU A 79 4.79 -0.50 -5.48
C LEU A 79 5.69 0.01 -4.36
N ILE A 80 5.87 1.33 -4.26
CA ILE A 80 6.87 1.95 -3.37
C ILE A 80 6.21 2.89 -2.37
N GLY A 81 5.39 3.83 -2.84
CA GLY A 81 4.84 4.91 -2.02
C GLY A 81 3.95 4.38 -0.88
N TYR A 82 2.99 3.54 -1.20
CA TYR A 82 2.07 3.00 -0.21
C TYR A 82 2.73 2.02 0.79
N PRO A 83 3.62 1.10 0.39
CA PRO A 83 4.39 0.32 1.36
C PRO A 83 5.23 1.16 2.32
N ILE A 84 5.89 2.22 1.82
CA ILE A 84 6.60 3.17 2.68
C ILE A 84 5.62 3.87 3.62
N GLY A 85 4.50 4.38 3.12
CA GLY A 85 3.45 5.03 3.93
C GLY A 85 2.93 4.11 5.04
N TYR A 86 2.73 2.83 4.76
CA TYR A 86 2.34 1.86 5.77
C TYR A 86 3.42 1.70 6.86
N LEU A 87 4.69 1.56 6.46
CA LEU A 87 5.80 1.34 7.39
C LEU A 87 6.12 2.56 8.26
N VAL A 88 6.03 3.78 7.69
CA VAL A 88 6.48 5.00 8.38
C VAL A 88 5.33 5.80 8.99
N ILE A 89 4.08 5.55 8.59
CA ILE A 89 2.91 6.29 9.10
C ILE A 89 1.93 5.33 9.78
N ALA A 90 1.30 4.41 9.03
CA ALA A 90 0.17 3.63 9.55
C ALA A 90 0.58 2.70 10.70
N ARG A 91 1.67 1.96 10.52
CA ARG A 91 2.15 1.02 11.53
C ARG A 91 2.66 1.71 12.81
N PRO A 92 3.50 2.74 12.77
CA PRO A 92 3.91 3.47 13.98
C PRO A 92 2.72 4.15 14.68
N LEU A 93 1.79 4.73 13.92
CA LEU A 93 0.61 5.36 14.49
C LEU A 93 -0.29 4.34 15.19
N ALA A 94 -0.50 3.17 14.58
CA ALA A 94 -1.26 2.08 15.20
C ALA A 94 -0.58 1.58 16.50
N ARG A 95 0.74 1.41 16.50
CA ARG A 95 1.50 1.05 17.71
C ARG A 95 1.34 2.07 18.84
N ALA A 96 1.27 3.35 18.49
CA ALA A 96 1.15 4.42 19.49
C ALA A 96 -0.28 4.56 20.03
N LEU A 97 -1.30 4.44 19.17
CA LEU A 97 -2.68 4.76 19.53
C LEU A 97 -3.52 3.53 19.87
N VAL A 98 -3.27 2.40 19.20
CA VAL A 98 -4.10 1.18 19.30
C VAL A 98 -3.25 -0.10 19.30
N PRO A 99 -2.29 -0.26 20.24
CA PRO A 99 -1.32 -1.35 20.24
C PRO A 99 -1.96 -2.74 20.38
N TRP A 100 -3.22 -2.81 20.84
CA TRP A 100 -4.01 -4.05 20.96
C TRP A 100 -4.70 -4.45 19.65
N MET A 101 -4.71 -3.57 18.64
CA MET A 101 -5.42 -3.82 17.39
C MET A 101 -4.67 -4.88 16.57
N PRO A 102 -5.35 -5.92 16.06
CA PRO A 102 -4.70 -6.91 15.22
C PRO A 102 -4.28 -6.26 13.88
N TRP A 103 -3.14 -6.71 13.35
CA TRP A 103 -2.52 -6.14 12.15
C TRP A 103 -3.47 -6.02 10.94
N TRP A 104 -4.40 -6.96 10.77
CA TRP A 104 -5.36 -6.94 9.67
C TRP A 104 -6.39 -5.80 9.79
N LEU A 105 -6.79 -5.43 11.01
CA LEU A 105 -7.65 -4.25 11.22
C LEU A 105 -6.89 -2.95 10.92
N VAL A 106 -5.62 -2.88 11.30
CA VAL A 106 -4.76 -1.74 10.93
C VAL A 106 -4.61 -1.66 9.41
N ALA A 107 -4.45 -2.80 8.72
CA ALA A 107 -4.42 -2.86 7.26
C ALA A 107 -5.73 -2.38 6.64
N LEU A 108 -6.88 -2.81 7.14
CA LEU A 108 -8.19 -2.33 6.66
C LEU A 108 -8.36 -0.82 6.88
N GLY A 109 -7.95 -0.30 8.04
CA GLY A 109 -7.93 1.14 8.31
C GLY A 109 -7.03 1.90 7.33
N TYR A 110 -5.84 1.36 7.04
CA TYR A 110 -4.93 1.93 6.05
C TYR A 110 -5.52 1.91 4.65
N GLY A 111 -6.08 0.79 4.21
CA GLY A 111 -6.76 0.68 2.90
C GLY A 111 -7.93 1.64 2.75
N THR A 112 -8.72 1.82 3.82
CA THR A 112 -9.77 2.85 3.86
C THR A 112 -9.17 4.25 3.72
N GLY A 113 -8.06 4.54 4.39
CA GLY A 113 -7.32 5.80 4.25
C GLY A 113 -6.83 6.05 2.83
N LEU A 114 -6.29 5.03 2.15
CA LEU A 114 -5.88 5.11 0.75
C LEU A 114 -7.06 5.38 -0.18
N TRP A 115 -8.20 4.73 0.05
CA TRP A 115 -9.42 4.97 -0.70
C TRP A 115 -9.95 6.40 -0.51
N VAL A 116 -9.97 6.91 0.73
CA VAL A 116 -10.31 8.31 1.01
C VAL A 116 -9.33 9.26 0.32
N PHE A 117 -8.03 8.97 0.38
CA PHE A 117 -7.02 9.75 -0.31
C PHE A 117 -7.26 9.78 -1.82
N ALA A 118 -7.50 8.62 -2.45
CA ALA A 118 -7.72 8.53 -3.89
C ALA A 118 -9.03 9.23 -4.33
N LEU A 119 -10.17 8.92 -3.68
CA LEU A 119 -11.48 9.36 -4.17
C LEU A 119 -11.96 10.69 -3.58
N TYR A 120 -11.54 11.04 -2.38
CA TYR A 120 -11.92 12.33 -1.81
C TYR A 120 -10.83 13.39 -2.04
N ILE A 121 -9.58 13.12 -1.69
CA ILE A 121 -8.55 14.13 -1.84
C ILE A 121 -8.17 14.29 -3.32
N MET A 122 -7.76 13.23 -3.99
CA MET A 122 -7.24 13.35 -5.36
C MET A 122 -8.35 13.55 -6.40
N ALA A 123 -9.40 12.72 -6.36
CA ALA A 123 -10.47 12.85 -7.33
C ALA A 123 -11.36 14.09 -7.09
N HIS A 124 -11.80 14.31 -5.84
CA HIS A 124 -12.74 15.40 -5.56
C HIS A 124 -12.03 16.75 -5.38
N LEU A 125 -11.10 16.85 -4.42
CA LEU A 125 -10.50 18.15 -4.10
C LEU A 125 -9.49 18.63 -5.14
N VAL A 126 -8.75 17.72 -5.79
CA VAL A 126 -7.71 18.09 -6.77
C VAL A 126 -8.24 18.06 -8.21
N ALA A 127 -8.90 16.98 -8.62
CA ALA A 127 -9.36 16.82 -10.00
C ALA A 127 -10.78 17.38 -10.27
N GLY A 128 -11.56 17.72 -9.21
CA GLY A 128 -12.88 18.34 -9.34
C GLY A 128 -14.04 17.39 -9.62
N HIS A 129 -13.84 16.08 -9.47
CA HIS A 129 -14.91 15.09 -9.58
C HIS A 129 -15.90 15.19 -8.40
N PRO A 130 -17.11 14.61 -8.52
CA PRO A 130 -18.00 14.46 -7.37
C PRO A 130 -17.32 13.72 -6.22
N ALA A 131 -17.59 14.11 -4.97
CA ALA A 131 -17.04 13.44 -3.79
C ALA A 131 -17.33 11.95 -3.84
N PHE A 132 -16.29 11.12 -3.67
CA PHE A 132 -16.36 9.66 -3.82
C PHE A 132 -17.03 9.21 -5.13
N LEU A 133 -16.82 9.97 -6.21
CA LEU A 133 -17.43 9.75 -7.53
C LEU A 133 -18.97 9.67 -7.49
N GLY A 134 -19.63 10.30 -6.49
CA GLY A 134 -21.08 10.24 -6.31
C GLY A 134 -21.61 8.91 -5.78
N PHE A 135 -20.76 8.10 -5.13
CA PHE A 135 -21.13 6.80 -4.53
C PHE A 135 -21.73 5.79 -5.51
N ILE A 136 -21.29 5.81 -6.76
CA ILE A 136 -21.65 4.79 -7.78
C ILE A 136 -21.03 3.42 -7.44
N PRO A 137 -21.45 2.32 -8.10
CA PRO A 137 -20.87 0.99 -7.85
C PRO A 137 -19.36 0.92 -7.93
N LEU A 138 -18.75 1.69 -8.83
CA LEU A 138 -17.29 1.79 -8.99
C LEU A 138 -16.59 2.31 -7.71
N THR A 139 -17.23 3.17 -6.95
CA THR A 139 -16.72 3.68 -5.66
C THR A 139 -16.49 2.56 -4.66
N TRP A 140 -17.46 1.64 -4.57
CA TRP A 140 -17.39 0.49 -3.66
C TRP A 140 -16.43 -0.58 -4.13
N ALA A 141 -16.36 -0.81 -5.44
CA ALA A 141 -15.35 -1.68 -6.04
C ALA A 141 -13.94 -1.15 -5.76
N SER A 142 -13.74 0.17 -5.85
CA SER A 142 -12.49 0.81 -5.49
C SER A 142 -12.16 0.63 -4.00
N LEU A 143 -13.13 0.76 -3.09
CA LEU A 143 -12.91 0.50 -1.66
C LEU A 143 -12.39 -0.92 -1.43
N VAL A 144 -13.10 -1.93 -1.95
CA VAL A 144 -12.70 -3.34 -1.78
C VAL A 144 -11.30 -3.58 -2.35
N GLY A 145 -10.98 -2.99 -3.50
CA GLY A 145 -9.62 -3.06 -4.07
C GLY A 145 -8.55 -2.49 -3.13
N HIS A 146 -8.79 -1.32 -2.55
CA HIS A 146 -7.86 -0.72 -1.59
C HIS A 146 -7.71 -1.52 -0.29
N LEU A 147 -8.81 -2.13 0.20
CA LEU A 147 -8.76 -3.01 1.36
C LEU A 147 -7.93 -4.27 1.06
N GLY A 148 -8.16 -4.93 -0.07
CA GLY A 148 -7.38 -6.10 -0.51
C GLY A 148 -5.90 -5.77 -0.69
N PHE A 149 -5.60 -4.66 -1.37
CA PHE A 149 -4.26 -4.13 -1.54
C PHE A 149 -3.54 -3.97 -0.18
N ALA A 150 -4.18 -3.28 0.77
CA ALA A 150 -3.59 -3.00 2.07
C ALA A 150 -3.39 -4.27 2.92
N VAL A 151 -4.31 -5.23 2.85
CA VAL A 151 -4.17 -6.52 3.55
C VAL A 151 -3.01 -7.32 2.97
N ALA A 152 -2.86 -7.41 1.65
CA ALA A 152 -1.73 -8.10 1.01
C ALA A 152 -0.39 -7.47 1.38
N LEU A 153 -0.30 -6.13 1.32
CA LEU A 153 0.85 -5.36 1.76
C LEU A 153 1.22 -5.68 3.22
N ALA A 154 0.26 -5.54 4.13
CA ALA A 154 0.48 -5.71 5.56
C ALA A 154 0.83 -7.15 5.93
N ALA A 155 0.28 -8.15 5.24
CA ALA A 155 0.61 -9.56 5.42
C ALA A 155 2.09 -9.83 5.13
N VAL A 156 2.64 -9.27 4.04
CA VAL A 156 4.07 -9.38 3.72
C VAL A 156 4.92 -8.66 4.77
N VAL A 157 4.57 -7.43 5.15
CA VAL A 157 5.28 -6.71 6.22
C VAL A 157 5.29 -7.52 7.51
N ARG A 158 4.15 -8.08 7.90
CA ARG A 158 3.99 -8.90 9.11
C ARG A 158 4.83 -10.18 9.07
N SER A 159 4.91 -10.85 7.93
CA SER A 159 5.71 -12.08 7.77
C SER A 159 7.22 -11.82 7.89
N ARG A 160 7.66 -10.62 7.53
CA ARG A 160 9.07 -10.20 7.56
C ARG A 160 9.48 -9.53 8.87
N ASP A 161 8.53 -8.95 9.58
CA ASP A 161 8.71 -8.36 10.92
C ASP A 161 7.49 -8.69 11.78
N PRO A 162 7.53 -9.83 12.52
CA PRO A 162 6.42 -10.32 13.33
C PRO A 162 6.18 -9.50 14.61
N ALA A 163 6.93 -8.43 14.86
CA ALA A 163 6.68 -7.57 16.01
C ALA A 163 5.20 -7.09 16.01
N PRO A 164 4.55 -6.99 17.17
CA PRO A 164 3.17 -6.48 17.25
C PRO A 164 3.06 -5.11 16.57
N VAL A 165 1.87 -4.81 16.10
CA VAL A 165 1.60 -3.50 15.46
C VAL A 165 1.78 -2.42 16.49
#